data_1f1f82a39cb509b8fe572b5d05069f10
#
_entry.id   1f1f82a39cb509b8fe572b5d05069f10
#
_cell.length_a   1.000
_cell.length_b   1.000
_cell.length_c   1.000
_cell.angle_alpha   90.00
_cell.angle_beta   90.00
_cell.angle_gamma   90.00
#
_symmetry.space_group_name_H-M   'P 1'
#
loop_
_entity.id
_entity.type
_entity.pdbx_description
1 polymer ?
#
loop_
_entity_poly.entity_id
_entity_poly.type
_entity_poly.pdbx_seq_one_letter_code
_entity_poly.pdbx_strand_id
1 'polypeptide(L)'
;MIYHYLKIAFRNLIKYKTQSIVSIVGLAIGFTCFALSVLWIRYEMTYDDFHEGSERIYLAGNKFALQGDGFSYLSSSLLADYLDKNCPEVEKACHVMAGSEAEPVLYQKTEYQMMQLNVDSSFVSMFNITVLNGDNQLRLGKNQIAITDKAAKRIFGDELPIGKQITLPENDHAEMTIVAVVKSWEGHSIYPFDILLPYPDWEAHWGRQQCHTLFRVYPDTDIKALEQRLAEYKVQQDSHEQTISTPIALLSTLRSTHPQENVNVKLNHVRLFACIGVLVIICGLCNYLTMLITRIRMRKRELALRKVNGASNAGLLSLLLSELILLLVISSGIGAMLLELTLPVFKRLSQIDESTSFFYGEVSLYILSLLVMTTGVAAI
;
A
#
# COMPACT_ATOMS: atom_id res chain seq x y z
N MET A 1 -29.69 28.44 -20.33
CA MET A 1 -29.18 27.66 -21.47
C MET A 1 -28.77 26.24 -21.04
N ILE A 2 -27.97 26.06 -20.02
CA ILE A 2 -27.49 24.72 -19.54
C ILE A 2 -28.63 23.75 -19.25
N TYR A 3 -29.65 24.18 -18.52
CA TYR A 3 -30.83 23.34 -18.21
C TYR A 3 -31.53 22.79 -19.48
N HIS A 4 -31.60 23.62 -20.53
CA HIS A 4 -32.20 23.19 -21.80
C HIS A 4 -31.38 22.11 -22.50
N TYR A 5 -30.04 22.26 -22.52
CA TYR A 5 -29.14 21.24 -23.07
C TYR A 5 -29.20 19.92 -22.31
N LEU A 6 -29.18 19.96 -20.96
CA LEU A 6 -29.31 18.78 -20.12
C LEU A 6 -30.65 18.05 -20.34
N LYS A 7 -31.77 18.80 -20.47
CA LYS A 7 -33.07 18.19 -20.76
C LYS A 7 -33.10 17.49 -22.13
N ILE A 8 -32.46 18.06 -23.13
CA ILE A 8 -32.35 17.44 -24.46
C ILE A 8 -31.42 16.22 -24.40
N ALA A 9 -30.28 16.32 -23.70
CA ALA A 9 -29.32 15.23 -23.51
C ALA A 9 -30.00 14.02 -22.84
N PHE A 10 -30.73 14.23 -21.75
CA PHE A 10 -31.45 13.18 -21.05
C PHE A 10 -32.51 12.51 -21.94
N ARG A 11 -33.29 13.31 -22.71
CA ARG A 11 -34.28 12.76 -23.65
C ARG A 11 -33.62 11.93 -24.76
N ASN A 12 -32.43 12.32 -25.19
CA ASN A 12 -31.67 11.60 -26.18
C ASN A 12 -31.14 10.27 -25.66
N LEU A 13 -30.65 10.23 -24.42
CA LEU A 13 -30.21 8.98 -23.77
C LEU A 13 -31.36 7.96 -23.69
N ILE A 14 -32.58 8.40 -23.34
CA ILE A 14 -33.76 7.55 -23.29
C ILE A 14 -34.20 7.10 -24.70
N LYS A 15 -34.14 7.99 -25.68
CA LYS A 15 -34.53 7.67 -27.08
C LYS A 15 -33.65 6.56 -27.67
N TYR A 16 -32.34 6.58 -27.36
CA TYR A 16 -31.36 5.59 -27.85
C TYR A 16 -30.90 4.66 -26.71
N LYS A 17 -31.88 4.13 -25.95
CA LYS A 17 -31.66 3.41 -24.69
C LYS A 17 -30.64 2.28 -24.78
N THR A 18 -30.73 1.41 -25.77
CA THR A 18 -29.83 0.24 -25.91
C THR A 18 -28.36 0.66 -26.02
N GLN A 19 -28.08 1.65 -26.86
CA GLN A 19 -26.73 2.16 -27.05
C GLN A 19 -26.22 2.90 -25.83
N SER A 20 -27.07 3.72 -25.19
CA SER A 20 -26.74 4.44 -23.98
C SER A 20 -26.43 3.48 -22.83
N ILE A 21 -27.21 2.41 -22.67
CA ILE A 21 -26.96 1.38 -21.64
C ILE A 21 -25.63 0.70 -21.87
N VAL A 22 -25.34 0.24 -23.10
CA VAL A 22 -24.06 -0.43 -23.40
C VAL A 22 -22.85 0.48 -23.09
N SER A 23 -22.94 1.78 -23.45
CA SER A 23 -21.88 2.73 -23.16
C SER A 23 -21.74 2.99 -21.66
N ILE A 24 -22.88 3.17 -20.94
CA ILE A 24 -22.88 3.42 -19.50
C ILE A 24 -22.28 2.21 -18.75
N VAL A 25 -22.69 1.00 -19.08
CA VAL A 25 -22.18 -0.22 -18.43
C VAL A 25 -20.70 -0.41 -18.72
N GLY A 26 -20.26 -0.26 -19.98
CA GLY A 26 -18.85 -0.39 -20.35
C GLY A 26 -17.97 0.62 -19.63
N LEU A 27 -18.38 1.89 -19.59
CA LEU A 27 -17.64 2.94 -18.89
C LEU A 27 -17.65 2.73 -17.36
N ALA A 28 -18.79 2.33 -16.78
CA ALA A 28 -18.89 2.07 -15.35
C ALA A 28 -17.94 0.94 -14.91
N ILE A 29 -17.88 -0.17 -15.67
CA ILE A 29 -16.94 -1.26 -15.42
C ILE A 29 -15.49 -0.76 -15.55
N GLY A 30 -15.18 0.02 -16.60
CA GLY A 30 -13.86 0.60 -16.80
C GLY A 30 -13.42 1.50 -15.64
N PHE A 31 -14.29 2.38 -15.16
CA PHE A 31 -14.03 3.23 -14.00
C PHE A 31 -13.81 2.41 -12.74
N THR A 32 -14.59 1.36 -12.50
CA THR A 32 -14.43 0.49 -11.34
C THR A 32 -13.09 -0.24 -11.37
N CYS A 33 -12.73 -0.86 -12.49
CA CYS A 33 -11.44 -1.55 -12.64
C CYS A 33 -10.27 -0.60 -12.46
N PHE A 34 -10.34 0.60 -13.05
CA PHE A 34 -9.31 1.62 -12.91
C PHE A 34 -9.19 2.09 -11.44
N ALA A 35 -10.29 2.37 -10.77
CA ALA A 35 -10.31 2.79 -9.38
C ALA A 35 -9.70 1.73 -8.45
N LEU A 36 -10.09 0.45 -8.61
CA LEU A 36 -9.50 -0.67 -7.84
C LEU A 36 -8.00 -0.78 -8.08
N SER A 37 -7.55 -0.62 -9.32
CA SER A 37 -6.11 -0.65 -9.66
C SER A 37 -5.34 0.48 -8.99
N VAL A 38 -5.86 1.70 -9.02
CA VAL A 38 -5.25 2.88 -8.37
C VAL A 38 -5.18 2.70 -6.86
N LEU A 39 -6.28 2.23 -6.24
CA LEU A 39 -6.31 1.94 -4.80
C LEU A 39 -5.24 0.91 -4.41
N TRP A 40 -5.09 -0.13 -5.20
CA TRP A 40 -4.09 -1.16 -4.92
C TRP A 40 -2.65 -0.66 -5.13
N ILE A 41 -2.37 0.02 -6.26
CA ILE A 41 -1.05 0.64 -6.49
C ILE A 41 -0.67 1.53 -5.32
N ARG A 42 -1.61 2.38 -4.88
CA ARG A 42 -1.38 3.25 -3.75
C ARG A 42 -1.09 2.45 -2.47
N TYR A 43 -1.89 1.43 -2.17
CA TYR A 43 -1.67 0.56 -1.03
C TYR A 43 -0.26 -0.04 -1.03
N GLU A 44 0.20 -0.56 -2.17
CA GLU A 44 1.55 -1.13 -2.30
C GLU A 44 2.68 -0.09 -2.23
N MET A 45 2.41 1.17 -2.55
CA MET A 45 3.40 2.26 -2.54
C MET A 45 3.44 3.06 -1.24
N THR A 46 2.53 2.79 -0.29
CA THR A 46 2.45 3.52 0.99
C THR A 46 2.75 2.64 2.20
N TYR A 47 3.46 1.53 2.00
CA TYR A 47 3.98 0.74 3.12
C TYR A 47 4.97 1.55 3.94
N ASP A 48 4.81 1.52 5.26
CA ASP A 48 5.69 2.18 6.24
C ASP A 48 5.82 3.71 6.11
N ASP A 49 5.02 4.36 5.24
CA ASP A 49 5.03 5.82 5.07
C ASP A 49 4.52 6.60 6.30
N PHE A 50 3.73 5.93 7.15
CA PHE A 50 3.13 6.56 8.33
C PHE A 50 4.11 6.76 9.50
N HIS A 51 5.31 6.20 9.42
CA HIS A 51 6.33 6.39 10.44
C HIS A 51 6.95 7.80 10.36
N GLU A 52 7.17 8.42 11.51
CA GLU A 52 7.85 9.71 11.57
C GLU A 52 9.28 9.59 11.02
N GLY A 53 9.60 10.37 10.00
CA GLY A 53 10.88 10.30 9.31
C GLY A 53 11.03 9.07 8.41
N SER A 54 9.93 8.51 7.87
CA SER A 54 9.94 7.36 6.96
C SER A 54 10.87 7.55 5.75
N GLU A 55 11.05 8.80 5.29
CA GLU A 55 11.97 9.18 4.21
C GLU A 55 13.45 9.01 4.56
N ARG A 56 13.77 8.73 5.83
CA ARG A 56 15.14 8.57 6.36
C ARG A 56 15.39 7.19 6.96
N ILE A 57 14.42 6.27 6.89
CA ILE A 57 14.55 4.91 7.40
C ILE A 57 14.92 3.96 6.27
N TYR A 58 16.05 3.27 6.43
CA TYR A 58 16.59 2.35 5.45
C TYR A 58 16.69 0.94 6.00
N LEU A 59 16.55 -0.04 5.11
CA LEU A 59 16.95 -1.43 5.36
C LEU A 59 18.37 -1.63 4.84
N ALA A 60 19.22 -2.17 5.69
CA ALA A 60 20.54 -2.67 5.33
C ALA A 60 20.46 -4.15 5.01
N GLY A 61 20.56 -4.50 3.74
CA GLY A 61 20.44 -5.85 3.25
C GLY A 61 21.78 -6.52 2.98
N ASN A 62 21.72 -7.63 2.27
CA ASN A 62 22.89 -8.34 1.77
C ASN A 62 22.73 -8.68 0.30
N LYS A 63 23.86 -8.85 -0.43
CA LYS A 63 23.85 -9.31 -1.82
C LYS A 63 23.85 -10.84 -1.86
N PHE A 64 22.75 -11.42 -2.33
CA PHE A 64 22.65 -12.85 -2.58
C PHE A 64 22.48 -13.11 -4.07
N ALA A 65 23.41 -13.86 -4.66
CA ALA A 65 23.43 -14.15 -6.10
C ALA A 65 22.22 -14.96 -6.60
N LEU A 66 21.43 -15.54 -5.70
CA LEU A 66 20.30 -16.41 -6.03
C LEU A 66 18.91 -15.71 -5.99
N GLN A 67 18.85 -14.46 -5.53
CA GLN A 67 17.59 -13.71 -5.47
C GLN A 67 17.58 -12.57 -6.50
N GLY A 68 16.93 -12.73 -7.61
CA GLY A 68 16.57 -11.74 -8.62
C GLY A 68 17.59 -10.62 -8.86
N ASP A 69 17.44 -9.49 -8.21
CA ASP A 69 18.34 -8.35 -8.22
C ASP A 69 19.56 -8.50 -7.28
N GLY A 70 19.64 -9.62 -6.56
CA GLY A 70 20.71 -9.91 -5.60
C GLY A 70 20.55 -9.21 -4.25
N PHE A 71 19.38 -8.60 -3.94
CA PHE A 71 19.11 -7.94 -2.67
C PHE A 71 18.37 -8.87 -1.72
N SER A 72 18.97 -9.21 -0.58
CA SER A 72 18.33 -9.94 0.52
C SER A 72 18.03 -9.00 1.68
N TYR A 73 16.86 -9.14 2.29
CA TYR A 73 16.49 -8.39 3.49
C TYR A 73 17.24 -8.85 4.74
N LEU A 74 17.78 -10.07 4.72
CA LEU A 74 18.50 -10.64 5.83
C LEU A 74 19.90 -10.06 5.95
N SER A 75 20.31 -9.77 7.17
CA SER A 75 21.61 -9.25 7.54
C SER A 75 22.17 -9.92 8.79
N SER A 76 23.43 -9.63 9.10
CA SER A 76 24.09 -10.10 10.30
C SER A 76 23.56 -9.38 11.54
N SER A 77 23.47 -10.09 12.68
CA SER A 77 23.14 -9.52 13.99
C SER A 77 24.20 -8.53 14.54
N LEU A 78 25.36 -8.41 13.89
CA LEU A 78 26.39 -7.40 14.23
C LEU A 78 26.24 -6.10 13.45
N LEU A 79 25.37 -6.07 12.42
CA LEU A 79 25.34 -4.96 11.48
C LEU A 79 24.79 -3.67 12.08
N ALA A 80 23.74 -3.72 12.94
CA ALA A 80 23.21 -2.52 13.56
C ALA A 80 24.25 -1.86 14.48
N ASP A 81 24.94 -2.66 15.28
CA ASP A 81 26.03 -2.19 16.16
C ASP A 81 27.19 -1.58 15.35
N TYR A 82 27.49 -2.17 14.19
CA TYR A 82 28.50 -1.65 13.29
C TYR A 82 28.11 -0.29 12.72
N LEU A 83 26.87 -0.16 12.25
CA LEU A 83 26.33 1.09 11.72
C LEU A 83 26.35 2.21 12.77
N ASP A 84 25.86 1.94 13.96
CA ASP A 84 25.86 2.90 15.07
C ASP A 84 27.27 3.39 15.46
N LYS A 85 28.28 2.49 15.40
CA LYS A 85 29.65 2.81 15.83
C LYS A 85 30.51 3.42 14.73
N ASN A 86 30.31 3.03 13.46
CA ASN A 86 31.22 3.36 12.37
C ASN A 86 30.62 4.30 11.32
N CYS A 87 29.31 4.57 11.37
CA CYS A 87 28.65 5.43 10.41
C CYS A 87 28.06 6.66 11.12
N PRO A 88 28.79 7.80 11.19
CA PRO A 88 28.33 8.99 11.87
C PRO A 88 27.05 9.61 11.29
N GLU A 89 26.71 9.22 10.07
CA GLU A 89 25.46 9.62 9.40
C GLU A 89 24.22 8.89 9.95
N VAL A 90 24.44 7.76 10.63
CA VAL A 90 23.36 6.95 11.21
C VAL A 90 22.98 7.56 12.56
N GLU A 91 21.71 7.96 12.66
CA GLU A 91 21.14 8.45 13.90
C GLU A 91 20.89 7.31 14.89
N LYS A 92 20.38 6.19 14.36
CA LYS A 92 20.09 4.97 15.13
C LYS A 92 19.92 3.76 14.20
N ALA A 93 20.39 2.60 14.66
CA ALA A 93 20.13 1.34 14.02
C ALA A 93 19.47 0.34 14.98
N CYS A 94 18.72 -0.62 14.45
CA CYS A 94 18.03 -1.65 15.22
C CYS A 94 17.96 -2.97 14.47
N HIS A 95 17.80 -4.05 15.23
CA HIS A 95 17.56 -5.38 14.70
C HIS A 95 16.08 -5.76 14.83
N VAL A 96 15.58 -6.41 13.80
CA VAL A 96 14.21 -6.93 13.73
C VAL A 96 14.23 -8.35 13.21
N MET A 97 13.47 -9.24 13.86
CA MET A 97 13.15 -10.55 13.31
C MET A 97 11.65 -10.64 13.14
N ALA A 98 11.22 -10.73 11.90
CA ALA A 98 9.81 -10.86 11.53
C ALA A 98 9.52 -12.28 11.05
N GLY A 99 8.48 -12.91 11.56
CA GLY A 99 7.90 -14.10 10.95
C GLY A 99 7.20 -13.74 9.64
N SER A 100 7.15 -14.69 8.71
CA SER A 100 6.41 -14.51 7.44
C SER A 100 4.89 -14.66 7.60
N GLU A 101 4.45 -15.33 8.66
CA GLU A 101 3.06 -15.69 8.93
C GLU A 101 2.73 -15.47 10.40
N ALA A 102 1.43 -15.44 10.70
CA ALA A 102 0.96 -15.40 12.07
C ALA A 102 1.23 -16.76 12.75
N GLU A 103 1.74 -16.72 13.96
CA GLU A 103 2.08 -17.89 14.75
C GLU A 103 1.04 -18.13 15.86
N PRO A 104 0.87 -19.41 16.31
CA PRO A 104 -0.08 -19.74 17.35
C PRO A 104 0.36 -19.19 18.72
N VAL A 105 -0.60 -18.61 19.43
CA VAL A 105 -0.47 -18.14 20.81
C VAL A 105 -1.58 -18.74 21.63
N LEU A 106 -1.25 -19.36 22.77
CA LEU A 106 -2.23 -19.98 23.64
C LEU A 106 -2.51 -19.08 24.87
N TYR A 107 -3.79 -18.81 25.08
CA TYR A 107 -4.25 -18.25 26.35
C TYR A 107 -5.34 -19.15 26.94
N GLN A 108 -5.12 -19.65 28.15
CA GLN A 108 -5.95 -20.65 28.81
C GLN A 108 -6.05 -21.97 27.98
N LYS A 109 -7.04 -22.13 27.13
CA LYS A 109 -7.22 -23.31 26.24
C LYS A 109 -7.56 -22.88 24.81
N THR A 110 -7.52 -21.60 24.56
CA THR A 110 -7.86 -21.02 23.24
C THR A 110 -6.60 -20.64 22.51
N GLU A 111 -6.53 -21.03 21.26
CA GLU A 111 -5.45 -20.70 20.35
C GLU A 111 -5.83 -19.47 19.51
N TYR A 112 -4.89 -18.54 19.37
CA TYR A 112 -5.01 -17.33 18.57
C TYR A 112 -3.84 -17.26 17.61
N GLN A 113 -4.09 -16.91 16.35
CA GLN A 113 -3.03 -16.65 15.38
C GLN A 113 -2.62 -15.17 15.49
N MET A 114 -1.33 -14.90 15.75
CA MET A 114 -0.78 -13.60 16.06
C MET A 114 0.52 -13.34 15.30
N MET A 115 0.66 -12.14 14.75
CA MET A 115 1.93 -11.70 14.18
C MET A 115 2.91 -11.37 15.30
N GLN A 116 4.06 -12.04 15.28
CA GLN A 116 5.13 -11.87 16.27
C GLN A 116 6.30 -11.11 15.66
N LEU A 117 6.84 -10.15 16.39
CA LEU A 117 7.99 -9.37 15.98
C LEU A 117 9.02 -9.31 17.11
N ASN A 118 10.20 -9.90 16.90
CA ASN A 118 11.30 -9.76 17.84
C ASN A 118 12.09 -8.48 17.55
N VAL A 119 12.25 -7.66 18.58
CA VAL A 119 12.84 -6.33 18.46
C VAL A 119 13.82 -6.04 19.58
N ASP A 120 14.82 -5.23 19.29
CA ASP A 120 15.69 -4.64 20.29
C ASP A 120 15.12 -3.32 20.86
N SER A 121 15.75 -2.77 21.88
CA SER A 121 15.33 -1.51 22.49
C SER A 121 15.45 -0.31 21.54
N SER A 122 16.31 -0.41 20.52
CA SER A 122 16.50 0.63 19.52
C SER A 122 15.28 0.76 18.59
N PHE A 123 14.66 -0.36 18.24
CA PHE A 123 13.43 -0.40 17.45
C PHE A 123 12.32 0.43 18.08
N VAL A 124 12.08 0.23 19.38
CA VAL A 124 11.01 0.92 20.12
C VAL A 124 11.15 2.44 20.03
N SER A 125 12.38 2.94 20.16
CA SER A 125 12.64 4.38 20.09
C SER A 125 12.68 4.92 18.66
N MET A 126 13.11 4.12 17.68
CA MET A 126 13.18 4.50 16.27
C MET A 126 11.78 4.62 15.63
N PHE A 127 10.86 3.72 15.98
CA PHE A 127 9.52 3.68 15.43
C PHE A 127 8.46 4.36 16.32
N ASN A 128 8.88 5.09 17.35
CA ASN A 128 7.99 5.85 18.26
C ASN A 128 6.80 5.01 18.75
N ILE A 129 7.06 3.80 19.25
CA ILE A 129 6.03 2.91 19.76
C ILE A 129 5.33 3.57 20.96
N THR A 130 4.03 3.80 20.81
CA THR A 130 3.23 4.45 21.87
C THR A 130 2.73 3.41 22.86
N VAL A 131 3.18 3.49 24.12
CA VAL A 131 2.69 2.66 25.21
C VAL A 131 1.40 3.23 25.76
N LEU A 132 0.35 2.43 25.82
CA LEU A 132 -0.95 2.80 26.38
C LEU A 132 -1.04 2.43 27.86
N ASN A 133 -0.49 1.27 28.23
CA ASN A 133 -0.47 0.76 29.60
C ASN A 133 0.82 -0.03 29.85
N GLY A 134 1.40 0.06 31.04
CA GLY A 134 2.57 -0.72 31.46
C GLY A 134 3.86 0.07 31.45
N ASP A 135 4.99 -0.60 31.19
CA ASP A 135 6.32 0.03 31.18
C ASP A 135 6.53 0.92 29.96
N ASN A 136 6.60 2.22 30.18
CA ASN A 136 6.80 3.23 29.13
C ASN A 136 8.16 3.11 28.40
N GLN A 137 9.15 2.45 29.00
CA GLN A 137 10.45 2.25 28.36
C GLN A 137 10.52 1.02 27.49
N LEU A 138 9.49 0.14 27.54
CA LEU A 138 9.42 -1.10 26.78
C LEU A 138 10.72 -1.92 26.82
N ARG A 139 11.35 -2.00 27.99
CA ARG A 139 12.50 -2.87 28.19
C ARG A 139 12.02 -4.30 28.42
N LEU A 140 11.88 -5.02 27.32
CA LEU A 140 11.42 -6.41 27.37
C LEU A 140 12.52 -7.31 27.90
N GLY A 141 12.28 -7.94 29.06
CA GLY A 141 13.12 -9.03 29.57
C GLY A 141 12.85 -10.34 28.82
N LYS A 142 13.69 -11.36 29.04
CA LYS A 142 13.69 -12.62 28.29
C LYS A 142 12.31 -13.29 28.20
N ASN A 143 11.47 -13.19 29.23
CA ASN A 143 10.14 -13.78 29.28
C ASN A 143 9.03 -12.71 29.35
N GLN A 144 9.28 -11.55 28.79
CA GLN A 144 8.35 -10.41 28.82
C GLN A 144 8.01 -10.00 27.39
N ILE A 145 6.76 -9.60 27.21
CA ILE A 145 6.24 -9.19 25.92
C ILE A 145 5.40 -7.91 26.05
N ALA A 146 5.29 -7.19 24.95
CA ALA A 146 4.25 -6.18 24.78
C ALA A 146 3.23 -6.68 23.76
N ILE A 147 1.97 -6.31 23.94
CA ILE A 147 0.86 -6.69 23.06
C ILE A 147 0.17 -5.44 22.55
N THR A 148 -0.34 -5.47 21.32
CA THR A 148 -1.11 -4.35 20.78
C THR A 148 -2.50 -4.27 21.44
N ASP A 149 -3.09 -3.08 21.45
CA ASP A 149 -4.45 -2.86 21.95
C ASP A 149 -5.50 -3.71 21.24
N LYS A 150 -5.37 -3.88 19.91
CA LYS A 150 -6.25 -4.74 19.12
C LYS A 150 -6.10 -6.21 19.50
N ALA A 151 -4.88 -6.70 19.66
CA ALA A 151 -4.62 -8.07 20.07
C ALA A 151 -5.04 -8.31 21.53
N ALA A 152 -4.80 -7.35 22.43
CA ALA A 152 -5.26 -7.39 23.81
C ALA A 152 -6.80 -7.53 23.88
N LYS A 153 -7.52 -6.72 23.11
CA LYS A 153 -8.98 -6.79 23.03
C LYS A 153 -9.49 -8.13 22.48
N ARG A 154 -8.77 -8.70 21.50
CA ARG A 154 -9.11 -9.98 20.88
C ARG A 154 -8.97 -11.16 21.85
N ILE A 155 -7.94 -11.15 22.74
CA ILE A 155 -7.68 -12.25 23.70
C ILE A 155 -8.42 -12.03 25.01
N PHE A 156 -8.42 -10.81 25.57
CA PHE A 156 -8.84 -10.51 26.93
C PHE A 156 -10.16 -9.73 27.02
N GLY A 157 -10.70 -9.27 25.87
CA GLY A 157 -11.88 -8.39 25.85
C GLY A 157 -11.59 -7.07 26.54
N ASP A 158 -12.35 -6.76 27.59
CA ASP A 158 -12.20 -5.53 28.37
C ASP A 158 -11.32 -5.71 29.63
N GLU A 159 -10.76 -6.90 29.82
CA GLU A 159 -9.88 -7.17 30.98
C GLU A 159 -8.48 -6.62 30.73
N LEU A 160 -7.83 -6.12 31.79
CA LEU A 160 -6.44 -5.66 31.74
C LEU A 160 -5.49 -6.85 31.49
N PRO A 161 -4.68 -6.82 30.42
CA PRO A 161 -3.78 -7.92 30.08
C PRO A 161 -2.46 -7.91 30.88
N ILE A 162 -2.10 -6.78 31.51
CA ILE A 162 -0.82 -6.63 32.22
C ILE A 162 -0.69 -7.65 33.35
N GLY A 163 0.46 -8.34 33.38
CA GLY A 163 0.77 -9.40 34.34
C GLY A 163 0.19 -10.77 34.00
N LYS A 164 -0.68 -10.87 32.98
CA LYS A 164 -1.16 -12.17 32.52
C LYS A 164 -0.09 -12.87 31.68
N GLN A 165 -0.16 -14.21 31.67
CA GLN A 165 0.75 -15.05 30.90
C GLN A 165 0.05 -15.63 29.68
N ILE A 166 0.78 -15.72 28.58
CA ILE A 166 0.42 -16.43 27.37
C ILE A 166 1.53 -17.42 27.04
N THR A 167 1.19 -18.49 26.35
CA THR A 167 2.16 -19.51 25.92
C THR A 167 2.41 -19.41 24.43
N LEU A 168 3.68 -19.49 24.04
CA LEU A 168 4.12 -19.53 22.65
C LEU A 168 4.53 -20.96 22.28
N PRO A 169 3.68 -21.75 21.60
CA PRO A 169 3.95 -23.15 21.29
C PRO A 169 5.19 -23.35 20.40
N GLU A 170 5.40 -22.47 19.44
CA GLU A 170 6.54 -22.52 18.52
C GLU A 170 7.89 -22.22 19.20
N ASN A 171 7.88 -21.59 20.37
CA ASN A 171 9.06 -21.25 21.15
C ASN A 171 9.17 -22.13 22.40
N ASP A 172 9.29 -23.45 22.22
CA ASP A 172 9.39 -24.45 23.29
C ASP A 172 8.33 -24.33 24.38
N HIS A 173 7.11 -23.93 24.02
CA HIS A 173 6.01 -23.66 24.97
C HIS A 173 6.39 -22.61 26.04
N ALA A 174 7.18 -21.60 25.65
CA ALA A 174 7.60 -20.54 26.55
C ALA A 174 6.40 -19.77 27.12
N GLU A 175 6.36 -19.62 28.45
CA GLU A 175 5.41 -18.75 29.12
C GLU A 175 5.93 -17.32 29.13
N MET A 176 5.17 -16.42 28.51
CA MET A 176 5.52 -15.01 28.35
C MET A 176 4.57 -14.14 29.15
N THR A 177 5.10 -13.22 29.95
CA THR A 177 4.33 -12.28 30.75
C THR A 177 4.12 -10.96 30.01
N ILE A 178 2.89 -10.52 29.91
CA ILE A 178 2.54 -9.22 29.29
C ILE A 178 2.89 -8.09 30.25
N VAL A 179 3.83 -7.24 29.83
CA VAL A 179 4.31 -6.09 30.64
C VAL A 179 3.85 -4.74 30.10
N ALA A 180 3.42 -4.69 28.85
CA ALA A 180 2.92 -3.47 28.25
C ALA A 180 1.83 -3.73 27.21
N VAL A 181 0.94 -2.74 27.06
CA VAL A 181 0.01 -2.63 25.95
C VAL A 181 0.43 -1.43 25.12
N VAL A 182 0.65 -1.66 23.82
CA VAL A 182 1.06 -0.64 22.87
C VAL A 182 -0.05 -0.33 21.88
N LYS A 183 -0.06 0.88 21.34
CA LYS A 183 -1.01 1.27 20.31
C LYS A 183 -0.70 0.51 19.02
N SER A 184 -1.71 -0.13 18.43
CA SER A 184 -1.60 -0.73 17.10
C SER A 184 -1.26 0.34 16.06
N TRP A 185 -0.42 0.02 15.10
CA TRP A 185 -0.17 0.92 13.98
C TRP A 185 -1.45 1.13 13.15
N GLU A 186 -1.63 2.36 12.68
CA GLU A 186 -2.78 2.76 11.87
C GLU A 186 -2.56 2.48 10.37
N GLY A 187 -1.29 2.41 9.96
CA GLY A 187 -0.86 2.11 8.59
C GLY A 187 -0.49 0.64 8.41
N HIS A 188 -0.21 0.28 7.19
CA HIS A 188 0.30 -1.04 6.83
C HIS A 188 1.82 -1.02 6.73
N SER A 189 2.44 -2.05 7.28
CA SER A 189 3.89 -2.18 7.40
C SER A 189 4.39 -3.49 6.83
N ILE A 190 5.66 -3.51 6.42
CA ILE A 190 6.42 -4.74 6.11
C ILE A 190 6.63 -5.56 7.38
N TYR A 191 6.59 -4.91 8.55
CA TYR A 191 6.77 -5.51 9.87
C TYR A 191 5.49 -5.42 10.72
N PRO A 192 4.37 -6.05 10.29
CA PRO A 192 3.16 -6.05 11.09
C PRO A 192 3.38 -6.86 12.37
N PHE A 193 2.80 -6.42 13.48
CA PHE A 193 2.86 -7.15 14.72
C PHE A 193 1.58 -7.03 15.55
N ASP A 194 1.26 -8.12 16.24
CA ASP A 194 0.31 -8.20 17.35
C ASP A 194 1.04 -8.23 18.69
N ILE A 195 2.25 -8.84 18.70
CA ILE A 195 3.08 -9.04 19.87
C ILE A 195 4.52 -8.62 19.56
N LEU A 196 5.11 -7.84 20.45
CA LEU A 196 6.54 -7.55 20.48
C LEU A 196 7.24 -8.46 21.46
N LEU A 197 8.25 -9.15 20.97
CA LEU A 197 9.13 -10.06 21.71
C LEU A 197 10.53 -9.44 21.85
N PRO A 198 11.26 -9.74 22.92
CA PRO A 198 12.66 -9.36 23.00
C PRO A 198 13.47 -9.98 21.87
N TYR A 199 14.44 -9.27 21.34
CA TYR A 199 15.40 -9.83 20.39
C TYR A 199 16.18 -10.97 21.07
N PRO A 200 16.31 -12.13 20.41
CA PRO A 200 16.97 -13.29 21.03
C PRO A 200 18.45 -13.01 21.28
N ASP A 201 18.94 -13.48 22.41
CA ASP A 201 20.36 -13.42 22.80
C ASP A 201 21.13 -14.56 22.10
N TRP A 202 21.40 -14.39 20.83
CA TRP A 202 22.19 -15.33 20.04
C TRP A 202 23.64 -14.91 19.94
N GLU A 203 24.52 -15.90 19.78
CA GLU A 203 25.90 -15.63 19.47
C GLU A 203 26.02 -14.82 18.18
N ALA A 204 26.50 -13.61 18.30
CA ALA A 204 26.62 -12.66 17.19
C ALA A 204 27.77 -13.06 16.26
N HIS A 205 27.44 -13.22 14.97
CA HIS A 205 28.40 -13.65 13.95
C HIS A 205 28.12 -13.01 12.60
N TRP A 206 29.17 -12.50 11.92
CA TRP A 206 29.01 -11.83 10.62
C TRP A 206 28.48 -12.75 9.52
N GLY A 207 28.83 -14.01 9.54
CA GLY A 207 28.39 -15.01 8.57
C GLY A 207 26.96 -15.51 8.76
N ARG A 208 26.31 -15.18 9.87
CA ARG A 208 24.93 -15.58 10.14
C ARG A 208 23.98 -14.45 9.77
N GLN A 209 23.16 -14.69 8.75
CA GLN A 209 22.15 -13.74 8.27
C GLN A 209 20.78 -14.18 8.81
N GLN A 210 20.36 -13.59 9.92
CA GLN A 210 19.22 -14.06 10.70
C GLN A 210 18.19 -12.98 11.01
N CYS A 211 18.54 -11.71 10.81
CA CYS A 211 17.68 -10.58 11.15
C CYS A 211 17.63 -9.57 10.01
N HIS A 212 16.70 -8.66 10.10
CA HIS A 212 16.66 -7.44 9.32
C HIS A 212 17.30 -6.32 10.13
N THR A 213 18.18 -5.55 9.52
CA THR A 213 18.78 -4.37 10.14
C THR A 213 18.14 -3.12 9.53
N LEU A 214 17.42 -2.38 10.35
CA LEU A 214 16.85 -1.09 9.99
C LEU A 214 17.67 0.01 10.63
N PHE A 215 17.85 1.12 9.91
CA PHE A 215 18.55 2.27 10.46
C PHE A 215 17.94 3.58 9.95
N ARG A 216 18.01 4.61 10.79
CA ARG A 216 17.60 5.97 10.45
C ARG A 216 18.83 6.84 10.32
N VAL A 217 18.86 7.67 9.29
CA VAL A 217 19.94 8.63 9.05
C VAL A 217 19.55 10.03 9.54
N TYR A 218 20.55 10.85 9.86
CA TYR A 218 20.33 12.26 10.14
C TYR A 218 19.75 12.99 8.90
N PRO A 219 19.00 14.10 9.11
CA PRO A 219 18.60 14.97 8.00
C PRO A 219 19.81 15.41 7.18
N ASP A 220 19.60 15.59 5.86
CA ASP A 220 20.61 16.06 4.90
C ASP A 220 21.82 15.13 4.69
N THR A 221 21.72 13.86 5.10
CA THR A 221 22.76 12.84 4.85
C THR A 221 22.92 12.58 3.35
N ASP A 222 24.18 12.55 2.88
CA ASP A 222 24.50 12.08 1.53
C ASP A 222 24.42 10.54 1.47
N ILE A 223 23.22 10.07 1.08
CA ILE A 223 22.94 8.63 0.99
C ILE A 223 23.86 7.91 -0.01
N LYS A 224 24.24 8.58 -1.12
CA LYS A 224 25.12 7.97 -2.13
C LYS A 224 26.53 7.73 -1.58
N ALA A 225 27.05 8.67 -0.79
CA ALA A 225 28.33 8.51 -0.14
C ALA A 225 28.28 7.38 0.90
N LEU A 226 27.21 7.29 1.68
CA LEU A 226 26.99 6.18 2.62
C LEU A 226 26.89 4.83 1.90
N GLU A 227 26.12 4.74 0.81
CA GLU A 227 25.96 3.54 0.00
C GLU A 227 27.29 3.07 -0.60
N GLN A 228 28.10 3.99 -1.12
CA GLN A 228 29.44 3.66 -1.64
C GLN A 228 30.37 3.12 -0.55
N ARG A 229 30.32 3.65 0.65
CA ARG A 229 31.12 3.16 1.78
C ARG A 229 30.65 1.79 2.27
N LEU A 230 29.36 1.51 2.25
CA LEU A 230 28.78 0.23 2.63
C LEU A 230 28.84 -0.81 1.48
N ALA A 231 29.16 -0.40 0.26
CA ALA A 231 29.33 -1.31 -0.87
C ALA A 231 30.45 -2.32 -0.67
N GLU A 232 31.52 -1.91 0.01
CA GLU A 232 32.65 -2.79 0.37
C GLU A 232 33.36 -2.25 1.62
N TYR A 233 33.29 -3.01 2.70
CA TYR A 233 34.01 -2.69 3.95
C TYR A 233 34.52 -3.94 4.63
N LYS A 234 35.50 -3.76 5.52
CA LYS A 234 36.20 -4.85 6.19
C LYS A 234 35.82 -4.92 7.64
N VAL A 235 35.57 -6.13 8.11
CA VAL A 235 35.26 -6.43 9.51
C VAL A 235 36.19 -7.54 10.02
N GLN A 236 36.48 -7.51 11.31
CA GLN A 236 37.25 -8.60 11.94
C GLN A 236 36.30 -9.62 12.55
N GLN A 237 36.49 -10.89 12.22
CA GLN A 237 35.77 -12.02 12.82
C GLN A 237 36.78 -13.14 13.10
N ASP A 238 36.83 -13.59 14.35
CA ASP A 238 37.66 -14.75 14.78
C ASP A 238 39.11 -14.71 14.25
N SER A 239 39.79 -13.59 14.37
CA SER A 239 41.17 -13.35 13.89
C SER A 239 41.34 -13.28 12.35
N HIS A 240 40.26 -13.33 11.59
CA HIS A 240 40.28 -13.15 10.13
C HIS A 240 39.60 -11.85 9.72
N GLU A 241 40.13 -11.19 8.70
CA GLU A 241 39.51 -10.05 8.06
C GLU A 241 38.53 -10.55 6.99
N GLN A 242 37.27 -10.14 7.07
CA GLN A 242 36.23 -10.46 6.09
C GLN A 242 35.77 -9.19 5.40
N THR A 243 35.63 -9.24 4.08
CA THR A 243 35.03 -8.18 3.29
C THR A 243 33.50 -8.37 3.21
N ILE A 244 32.73 -7.33 3.53
CA ILE A 244 31.29 -7.36 3.52
C ILE A 244 30.77 -6.28 2.57
N SER A 245 29.67 -6.56 1.91
CA SER A 245 28.90 -5.62 1.09
C SER A 245 27.48 -5.53 1.61
N THR A 246 27.07 -4.33 1.96
CA THR A 246 25.73 -4.08 2.52
C THR A 246 25.00 -3.08 1.63
N PRO A 247 24.20 -3.53 0.67
CA PRO A 247 23.30 -2.66 -0.07
C PRO A 247 22.23 -2.12 0.86
N ILE A 248 21.79 -0.89 0.63
CA ILE A 248 20.78 -0.22 1.42
C ILE A 248 19.56 0.14 0.55
N ALA A 249 18.39 0.09 1.12
CA ALA A 249 17.15 0.47 0.44
C ALA A 249 16.22 1.23 1.38
N LEU A 250 15.58 2.27 0.87
CA LEU A 250 14.61 3.06 1.64
C LEU A 250 13.41 2.18 2.00
N LEU A 251 13.01 2.16 3.28
CA LEU A 251 11.98 1.27 3.79
C LEU A 251 10.63 1.48 3.09
N SER A 252 10.19 2.73 2.96
CA SER A 252 8.90 3.07 2.36
C SER A 252 8.78 2.69 0.88
N THR A 253 9.90 2.58 0.15
CA THR A 253 9.91 2.15 -1.25
C THR A 253 10.42 0.73 -1.46
N LEU A 254 10.79 0.03 -0.38
CA LEU A 254 11.45 -1.28 -0.43
C LEU A 254 10.65 -2.30 -1.24
N ARG A 255 9.33 -2.37 -1.03
CA ARG A 255 8.46 -3.31 -1.76
C ARG A 255 8.39 -3.06 -3.26
N SER A 256 8.55 -1.81 -3.69
CA SER A 256 8.49 -1.43 -5.10
C SER A 256 9.85 -1.48 -5.80
N THR A 257 10.94 -1.24 -5.06
CA THR A 257 12.31 -1.21 -5.60
C THR A 257 13.01 -2.57 -5.53
N HIS A 258 12.82 -3.31 -4.43
CA HIS A 258 13.42 -4.63 -4.19
C HIS A 258 12.34 -5.63 -3.75
N PRO A 259 11.32 -5.90 -4.58
CA PRO A 259 10.23 -6.75 -4.20
C PRO A 259 10.69 -8.20 -4.02
N GLN A 260 10.26 -8.85 -2.96
CA GLN A 260 10.39 -10.30 -2.81
C GLN A 260 9.50 -11.02 -3.84
N GLU A 261 9.78 -12.30 -4.12
CA GLU A 261 9.11 -13.05 -5.19
C GLU A 261 7.57 -12.96 -5.16
N ASN A 262 6.97 -13.15 -3.99
CA ASN A 262 5.52 -13.02 -3.81
C ASN A 262 4.96 -11.62 -4.08
N VAL A 263 5.76 -10.57 -3.83
CA VAL A 263 5.38 -9.17 -4.06
C VAL A 263 5.51 -8.82 -5.55
N ASN A 264 6.53 -9.34 -6.25
CA ASN A 264 6.70 -9.16 -7.68
C ASN A 264 5.46 -9.63 -8.47
N VAL A 265 4.93 -10.81 -8.12
CA VAL A 265 3.72 -11.35 -8.76
C VAL A 265 2.53 -10.40 -8.53
N LYS A 266 2.35 -9.93 -7.29
CA LYS A 266 1.27 -8.99 -6.94
C LYS A 266 1.39 -7.68 -7.72
N LEU A 267 2.56 -7.06 -7.77
CA LEU A 267 2.79 -5.81 -8.50
C LEU A 267 2.56 -5.95 -10.01
N ASN A 268 2.96 -7.07 -10.61
CA ASN A 268 2.70 -7.34 -12.02
C ASN A 268 1.21 -7.50 -12.30
N HIS A 269 0.47 -8.17 -11.43
CA HIS A 269 -0.99 -8.26 -11.52
C HIS A 269 -1.64 -6.88 -11.42
N VAL A 270 -1.19 -6.01 -10.50
CA VAL A 270 -1.69 -4.63 -10.37
C VAL A 270 -1.47 -3.85 -11.65
N ARG A 271 -0.26 -3.89 -12.22
CA ARG A 271 0.06 -3.23 -13.49
C ARG A 271 -0.82 -3.75 -14.63
N LEU A 272 -1.03 -5.07 -14.70
CA LEU A 272 -1.92 -5.69 -15.69
C LEU A 272 -3.37 -5.19 -15.52
N PHE A 273 -3.89 -5.17 -14.29
CA PHE A 273 -5.23 -4.66 -13.99
C PHE A 273 -5.39 -3.18 -14.37
N ALA A 274 -4.38 -2.34 -14.09
CA ALA A 274 -4.37 -0.95 -14.48
C ALA A 274 -4.43 -0.79 -16.01
N CYS A 275 -3.62 -1.57 -16.75
CA CYS A 275 -3.64 -1.57 -18.21
C CYS A 275 -5.00 -2.01 -18.76
N ILE A 276 -5.61 -3.07 -18.20
CA ILE A 276 -6.94 -3.54 -18.58
C ILE A 276 -7.99 -2.45 -18.30
N GLY A 277 -7.95 -1.80 -17.14
CA GLY A 277 -8.85 -0.70 -16.79
C GLY A 277 -8.80 0.46 -17.79
N VAL A 278 -7.60 0.90 -18.15
CA VAL A 278 -7.38 1.94 -19.17
C VAL A 278 -7.91 1.48 -20.54
N LEU A 279 -7.62 0.25 -20.93
CA LEU A 279 -8.07 -0.30 -22.20
C LEU A 279 -9.61 -0.38 -22.29
N VAL A 280 -10.28 -0.79 -21.20
CA VAL A 280 -11.76 -0.82 -21.16
C VAL A 280 -12.34 0.60 -21.26
N ILE A 281 -11.71 1.60 -20.64
CA ILE A 281 -12.12 3.00 -20.77
C ILE A 281 -11.97 3.47 -22.22
N ILE A 282 -10.83 3.18 -22.85
CA ILE A 282 -10.60 3.53 -24.29
C ILE A 282 -11.64 2.86 -25.17
N CYS A 283 -11.93 1.57 -24.97
CA CYS A 283 -12.97 0.85 -25.73
C CYS A 283 -14.36 1.48 -25.51
N GLY A 284 -14.69 1.86 -24.28
CA GLY A 284 -15.95 2.56 -23.96
C GLY A 284 -16.07 3.91 -24.67
N LEU A 285 -14.99 4.67 -24.72
CA LEU A 285 -14.91 5.96 -25.44
C LEU A 285 -15.03 5.75 -26.95
N CYS A 286 -14.32 4.80 -27.54
CA CYS A 286 -14.42 4.49 -28.97
C CYS A 286 -15.85 4.07 -29.35
N ASN A 287 -16.48 3.24 -28.51
CA ASN A 287 -17.89 2.87 -28.71
C ASN A 287 -18.79 4.11 -28.66
N TYR A 288 -18.61 5.01 -27.66
CA TYR A 288 -19.35 6.25 -27.57
C TYR A 288 -19.13 7.16 -28.81
N LEU A 289 -17.88 7.36 -29.22
CA LEU A 289 -17.55 8.20 -30.39
C LEU A 289 -18.18 7.64 -31.66
N THR A 290 -18.12 6.34 -31.89
CA THR A 290 -18.77 5.68 -33.02
C THR A 290 -20.26 5.94 -33.04
N MET A 291 -20.89 5.86 -31.86
CA MET A 291 -22.31 6.14 -31.67
C MET A 291 -22.62 7.61 -31.92
N LEU A 292 -21.79 8.53 -31.43
CA LEU A 292 -21.92 9.96 -31.63
C LEU A 292 -21.92 10.29 -33.14
N ILE A 293 -20.93 9.77 -33.87
CA ILE A 293 -20.80 9.95 -35.32
C ILE A 293 -22.06 9.41 -36.04
N THR A 294 -22.54 8.26 -35.67
CA THR A 294 -23.75 7.66 -36.26
C THR A 294 -24.98 8.55 -35.95
N ARG A 295 -25.13 9.07 -34.73
CA ARG A 295 -26.23 9.99 -34.37
C ARG A 295 -26.14 11.32 -35.14
N ILE A 296 -24.96 11.88 -35.31
CA ILE A 296 -24.74 13.10 -36.12
C ILE A 296 -25.17 12.84 -37.56
N ARG A 297 -24.77 11.70 -38.14
CA ARG A 297 -25.18 11.34 -39.51
C ARG A 297 -26.70 11.19 -39.64
N MET A 298 -27.37 10.51 -38.69
CA MET A 298 -28.83 10.34 -38.71
C MET A 298 -29.60 11.66 -38.50
N ARG A 299 -29.00 12.63 -37.76
CA ARG A 299 -29.58 13.94 -37.47
C ARG A 299 -29.11 15.05 -38.39
N LYS A 300 -28.42 14.70 -39.48
CA LYS A 300 -27.83 15.68 -40.38
C LYS A 300 -28.82 16.75 -40.86
N ARG A 301 -30.06 16.34 -41.15
CA ARG A 301 -31.15 17.27 -41.56
C ARG A 301 -31.59 18.19 -40.37
N GLU A 302 -31.77 17.67 -39.18
CA GLU A 302 -32.14 18.46 -38.01
C GLU A 302 -31.05 19.47 -37.65
N LEU A 303 -29.77 19.05 -37.66
CA LEU A 303 -28.62 19.89 -37.37
C LEU A 303 -28.47 20.99 -38.46
N ALA A 304 -28.70 20.63 -39.74
CA ALA A 304 -28.69 21.60 -40.85
C ALA A 304 -29.81 22.64 -40.71
N LEU A 305 -31.03 22.22 -40.35
CA LEU A 305 -32.15 23.13 -40.09
C LEU A 305 -31.85 24.07 -38.92
N ARG A 306 -31.24 23.57 -37.84
CA ARG A 306 -30.83 24.44 -36.71
C ARG A 306 -29.77 25.44 -37.15
N LYS A 307 -28.82 25.07 -38.02
CA LYS A 307 -27.78 25.93 -38.55
C LYS A 307 -28.39 27.03 -39.45
N VAL A 308 -29.35 26.66 -40.29
CA VAL A 308 -30.10 27.64 -41.13
C VAL A 308 -30.90 28.63 -40.27
N ASN A 309 -31.43 28.16 -39.12
CA ASN A 309 -32.14 28.98 -38.14
C ASN A 309 -31.20 29.75 -37.18
N GLY A 310 -29.89 29.88 -37.50
CA GLY A 310 -28.94 30.72 -36.79
C GLY A 310 -28.21 30.08 -35.62
N ALA A 311 -28.26 28.73 -35.45
CA ALA A 311 -27.46 28.06 -34.44
C ALA A 311 -25.96 28.13 -34.79
N SER A 312 -25.14 28.58 -33.83
CA SER A 312 -23.70 28.62 -33.97
C SER A 312 -23.09 27.19 -33.86
N ASN A 313 -21.92 27.00 -34.48
CA ASN A 313 -21.19 25.72 -34.33
C ASN A 313 -20.86 25.41 -32.86
N ALA A 314 -20.54 26.46 -32.07
CA ALA A 314 -20.34 26.30 -30.61
C ALA A 314 -21.58 25.82 -29.86
N GLY A 315 -22.79 26.26 -30.28
CA GLY A 315 -24.04 25.79 -29.70
C GLY A 315 -24.34 24.32 -30.01
N LEU A 316 -23.99 23.86 -31.21
CA LEU A 316 -24.11 22.44 -31.59
C LEU A 316 -23.10 21.57 -30.82
N LEU A 317 -21.85 22.03 -30.72
CA LEU A 317 -20.81 21.35 -29.95
C LEU A 317 -21.20 21.25 -28.45
N SER A 318 -21.68 22.34 -27.86
CA SER A 318 -22.09 22.31 -26.47
C SER A 318 -23.27 21.36 -26.18
N LEU A 319 -24.16 21.15 -27.16
CA LEU A 319 -25.20 20.15 -27.06
C LEU A 319 -24.64 18.71 -27.03
N LEU A 320 -23.68 18.41 -27.90
CA LEU A 320 -23.04 17.10 -27.96
C LEU A 320 -22.19 16.84 -26.72
N LEU A 321 -21.44 17.84 -26.26
CA LEU A 321 -20.67 17.75 -25.03
C LEU A 321 -21.56 17.57 -23.80
N SER A 322 -22.71 18.23 -23.72
CA SER A 322 -23.63 18.03 -22.60
C SER A 322 -24.20 16.60 -22.54
N GLU A 323 -24.40 15.95 -23.70
CA GLU A 323 -24.81 14.55 -23.80
C GLU A 323 -23.70 13.60 -23.31
N LEU A 324 -22.44 13.88 -23.70
CA LEU A 324 -21.27 13.12 -23.23
C LEU A 324 -21.07 13.29 -21.72
N ILE A 325 -21.08 14.50 -21.21
CA ILE A 325 -20.91 14.79 -19.79
C ILE A 325 -21.97 14.08 -18.96
N LEU A 326 -23.22 14.15 -19.38
CA LEU A 326 -24.33 13.47 -18.67
C LEU A 326 -24.10 11.95 -18.63
N LEU A 327 -23.68 11.34 -19.73
CA LEU A 327 -23.38 9.91 -19.83
C LEU A 327 -22.20 9.55 -18.92
N LEU A 328 -21.12 10.34 -18.93
CA LEU A 328 -19.96 10.12 -18.08
C LEU A 328 -20.30 10.25 -16.59
N VAL A 329 -21.10 11.24 -16.19
CA VAL A 329 -21.56 11.41 -14.80
C VAL A 329 -22.41 10.21 -14.33
N ILE A 330 -23.32 9.73 -15.18
CA ILE A 330 -24.12 8.55 -14.84
C ILE A 330 -23.23 7.31 -14.71
N SER A 331 -22.29 7.11 -15.66
CA SER A 331 -21.36 5.99 -15.66
C SER A 331 -20.42 6.02 -14.44
N SER A 332 -19.93 7.19 -14.05
CA SER A 332 -19.07 7.34 -12.87
C SER A 332 -19.84 7.07 -11.56
N GLY A 333 -21.10 7.50 -11.48
CA GLY A 333 -21.95 7.20 -10.33
C GLY A 333 -22.22 5.69 -10.18
N ILE A 334 -22.53 5.01 -11.28
CA ILE A 334 -22.70 3.55 -11.28
C ILE A 334 -21.36 2.86 -10.97
N GLY A 335 -20.25 3.34 -11.54
CA GLY A 335 -18.90 2.83 -11.26
C GLY A 335 -18.52 2.96 -9.78
N ALA A 336 -18.87 4.08 -9.12
CA ALA A 336 -18.66 4.25 -7.68
C ALA A 336 -19.49 3.25 -6.86
N MET A 337 -20.76 3.01 -7.22
CA MET A 337 -21.57 1.98 -6.56
C MET A 337 -20.98 0.57 -6.75
N LEU A 338 -20.50 0.25 -7.94
CA LEU A 338 -19.84 -1.04 -8.21
C LEU A 338 -18.54 -1.16 -7.43
N LEU A 339 -17.78 -0.08 -7.29
CA LEU A 339 -16.56 -0.04 -6.50
C LEU A 339 -16.85 -0.42 -5.03
N GLU A 340 -17.81 0.24 -4.40
CA GLU A 340 -18.22 -0.08 -3.02
C GLU A 340 -18.64 -1.54 -2.85
N LEU A 341 -19.41 -2.06 -3.81
CA LEU A 341 -19.88 -3.43 -3.76
C LEU A 341 -18.76 -4.46 -3.94
N THR A 342 -17.77 -4.15 -4.77
CA THR A 342 -16.67 -5.08 -5.10
C THR A 342 -15.48 -4.96 -4.16
N LEU A 343 -15.32 -3.83 -3.47
CA LEU A 343 -14.18 -3.53 -2.61
C LEU A 343 -13.95 -4.58 -1.49
N PRO A 344 -14.95 -5.09 -0.75
CA PRO A 344 -14.71 -6.11 0.28
C PRO A 344 -14.17 -7.42 -0.31
N VAL A 345 -14.71 -7.85 -1.44
CA VAL A 345 -14.25 -9.05 -2.14
C VAL A 345 -12.81 -8.85 -2.65
N PHE A 346 -12.54 -7.66 -3.20
CA PHE A 346 -11.22 -7.29 -3.69
C PHE A 346 -10.17 -7.29 -2.56
N LYS A 347 -10.48 -6.72 -1.39
CA LYS A 347 -9.58 -6.74 -0.23
C LYS A 347 -9.22 -8.18 0.17
N ARG A 348 -10.20 -9.08 0.27
CA ARG A 348 -9.96 -10.49 0.60
C ARG A 348 -9.06 -11.19 -0.43
N LEU A 349 -9.33 -11.01 -1.72
CA LEU A 349 -8.54 -11.61 -2.79
C LEU A 349 -7.10 -11.07 -2.83
N SER A 350 -6.93 -9.79 -2.53
CA SER A 350 -5.63 -9.11 -2.52
C SER A 350 -4.88 -9.23 -1.19
N GLN A 351 -5.47 -9.92 -0.20
CA GLN A 351 -4.91 -10.05 1.15
C GLN A 351 -4.64 -8.69 1.82
N ILE A 352 -5.47 -7.71 1.54
CA ILE A 352 -5.44 -6.40 2.18
C ILE A 352 -6.25 -6.50 3.47
N ASP A 353 -5.70 -5.97 4.59
CA ASP A 353 -6.38 -5.94 5.87
C ASP A 353 -7.76 -5.28 5.73
N GLU A 354 -8.80 -5.92 6.24
CA GLU A 354 -10.18 -5.42 6.19
C GLU A 354 -10.32 -4.05 6.89
N SER A 355 -9.50 -3.80 7.91
CA SER A 355 -9.46 -2.53 8.65
C SER A 355 -8.87 -1.37 7.87
N THR A 356 -8.16 -1.62 6.76
CA THR A 356 -7.56 -0.58 5.94
C THR A 356 -8.64 0.33 5.35
N SER A 357 -8.67 1.59 5.76
CA SER A 357 -9.55 2.59 5.18
C SER A 357 -8.91 3.20 3.94
N PHE A 358 -9.58 3.10 2.78
CA PHE A 358 -9.14 3.81 1.59
C PHE A 358 -9.71 5.23 1.58
N PHE A 359 -8.85 6.20 1.26
CA PHE A 359 -9.28 7.59 1.18
C PHE A 359 -9.97 7.88 -0.16
N TYR A 360 -11.31 7.82 -0.15
CA TYR A 360 -12.12 8.00 -1.37
C TYR A 360 -11.98 9.37 -2.04
N GLY A 361 -11.54 10.39 -1.32
CA GLY A 361 -11.33 11.73 -1.86
C GLY A 361 -10.36 11.76 -3.03
N GLU A 362 -9.30 10.96 -2.99
CA GLU A 362 -8.33 10.89 -4.07
C GLU A 362 -8.83 10.08 -5.26
N VAL A 363 -9.55 8.97 -5.00
CA VAL A 363 -10.20 8.21 -6.08
C VAL A 363 -11.17 9.09 -6.86
N SER A 364 -11.91 9.95 -6.16
CA SER A 364 -12.81 10.91 -6.79
C SER A 364 -12.06 11.95 -7.62
N LEU A 365 -10.87 12.41 -7.19
CA LEU A 365 -10.00 13.28 -7.96
C LEU A 365 -9.46 12.61 -9.24
N TYR A 366 -9.04 11.34 -9.16
CA TYR A 366 -8.62 10.58 -10.35
C TYR A 366 -9.77 10.37 -11.33
N ILE A 367 -10.96 10.00 -10.85
CA ILE A 367 -12.16 9.89 -11.70
C ILE A 367 -12.49 11.24 -12.34
N LEU A 368 -12.43 12.34 -11.59
CA LEU A 368 -12.67 13.67 -12.10
C LEU A 368 -11.63 14.08 -13.17
N SER A 369 -10.34 13.81 -12.93
CA SER A 369 -9.28 14.09 -13.92
C SER A 369 -9.50 13.31 -15.21
N LEU A 370 -9.90 12.07 -15.10
CA LEU A 370 -10.20 11.20 -16.23
C LEU A 370 -11.45 11.66 -17.00
N LEU A 371 -12.48 12.16 -16.30
CA LEU A 371 -13.65 12.80 -16.89
C LEU A 371 -13.27 14.07 -17.67
N VAL A 372 -12.41 14.92 -17.10
CA VAL A 372 -11.93 16.16 -17.78
C VAL A 372 -11.11 15.79 -19.02
N MET A 373 -10.20 14.82 -18.90
CA MET A 373 -9.38 14.37 -20.02
C MET A 373 -10.23 13.78 -21.16
N THR A 374 -11.23 12.95 -20.84
CA THR A 374 -12.11 12.34 -21.84
C THR A 374 -13.01 13.36 -22.52
N THR A 375 -13.51 14.37 -21.79
CA THR A 375 -14.27 15.47 -22.39
C THR A 375 -13.40 16.34 -23.28
N GLY A 376 -12.13 16.59 -22.89
CA GLY A 376 -11.15 17.31 -23.69
C GLY A 376 -10.85 16.62 -25.02
N VAL A 377 -10.58 15.32 -24.99
CA VAL A 377 -10.33 14.51 -26.21
C VAL A 377 -11.55 14.48 -27.14
N ALA A 378 -12.77 14.41 -26.58
CA ALA A 378 -14.00 14.40 -27.38
C ALA A 378 -14.36 15.79 -27.96
N ALA A 379 -13.75 16.87 -27.49
CA ALA A 379 -13.97 18.24 -27.97
C ALA A 379 -13.08 18.62 -29.17
N ILE A 380 -12.02 17.85 -29.43
CA ILE A 380 -11.11 17.98 -30.57
C ILE A 380 -11.69 17.23 -31.78
#